data_8b62a8c08f8778644bac418be32830d7
#
_entry.id   8b62a8c08f8778644bac418be32830d7
#
_cell.length_a   1.000
_cell.length_b   1.000
_cell.length_c   1.000
_cell.angle_alpha   90.00
_cell.angle_beta   90.00
_cell.angle_gamma   90.00
#
_symmetry.space_group_name_H-M   'P 1'
#
loop_
_entity.id
_entity.type
_entity.pdbx_description
1 polymer ?
#
loop_
_entity_poly.entity_id
_entity_poly.type
_entity_poly.pdbx_seq_one_letter_code
_entity_poly.pdbx_strand_id
1 'polypeptide(L)'
;MFGLFNGSNTDIVDDIEAVLRPMAGMAIAKKFALHDIVGDVETWQADLESAVLLLDETEFRDIQIIGTYAFDDGTWLWAWGNQGSDFAKNIVRDSFALQRYGKENGIAWLTERTFELKQDDVEAVAAVAVGITQADGYYLAFHDAGIAVFALRDPRLKQALSAKNPARATVVIPEMVATFVLYRQHEAVAEYLRQAGYQIEQSENGKHIGITAQRNGSVLKADFENGFFRDLSAQMQK
;
A
#
# COMPACT_ATOMS: atom_id res chain seq x y z
N MET A 1 4.60 -27.66 -20.03
CA MET A 1 3.13 -27.56 -20.03
C MET A 1 2.79 -26.46 -19.06
N PHE A 2 2.64 -25.23 -19.56
CA PHE A 2 2.34 -24.07 -18.72
C PHE A 2 0.83 -24.06 -18.46
N GLY A 3 0.44 -24.22 -17.21
CA GLY A 3 -0.95 -24.08 -16.80
C GLY A 3 -1.34 -22.61 -16.92
N LEU A 4 -2.23 -22.31 -17.87
CA LEU A 4 -2.92 -21.05 -17.94
C LEU A 4 -3.84 -20.99 -16.71
N PHE A 5 -3.59 -20.06 -15.80
CA PHE A 5 -4.56 -19.68 -14.79
C PHE A 5 -5.78 -19.10 -15.50
N ASN A 6 -6.86 -19.87 -15.60
CA ASN A 6 -8.20 -19.40 -15.90
C ASN A 6 -8.89 -19.04 -14.57
N GLY A 7 -8.22 -18.27 -13.72
CA GLY A 7 -8.83 -17.65 -12.55
C GLY A 7 -9.73 -16.51 -13.01
N SER A 8 -10.97 -16.47 -12.56
CA SER A 8 -11.83 -15.32 -12.72
C SER A 8 -11.15 -14.12 -12.03
N ASN A 9 -11.37 -12.90 -12.52
CA ASN A 9 -10.81 -11.65 -11.95
C ASN A 9 -11.13 -11.47 -10.44
N THR A 10 -12.04 -12.27 -9.89
CA THR A 10 -12.40 -12.34 -8.48
C THR A 10 -11.32 -13.04 -7.65
N ASP A 11 -10.67 -14.06 -8.19
CA ASP A 11 -9.68 -14.87 -7.45
C ASP A 11 -8.39 -14.09 -7.16
N ILE A 12 -7.95 -13.23 -8.09
CA ILE A 12 -6.72 -12.44 -7.87
C ILE A 12 -6.91 -11.33 -6.83
N VAL A 13 -8.10 -10.74 -6.75
CA VAL A 13 -8.42 -9.70 -5.75
C VAL A 13 -8.42 -10.32 -4.35
N ASP A 14 -8.94 -11.53 -4.20
CA ASP A 14 -8.95 -12.27 -2.95
C ASP A 14 -7.52 -12.62 -2.49
N ASP A 15 -6.66 -13.04 -3.42
CA ASP A 15 -5.26 -13.33 -3.17
C ASP A 15 -4.47 -12.06 -2.79
N ILE A 16 -4.74 -10.93 -3.45
CA ILE A 16 -4.14 -9.64 -3.11
C ILE A 16 -4.62 -9.19 -1.72
N GLU A 17 -5.93 -9.28 -1.42
CA GLU A 17 -6.51 -8.88 -0.13
C GLU A 17 -5.87 -9.61 1.05
N ALA A 18 -5.66 -10.91 0.91
CA ALA A 18 -5.07 -11.71 1.98
C ALA A 18 -3.67 -11.23 2.38
N VAL A 19 -2.87 -10.78 1.41
CA VAL A 19 -1.52 -10.21 1.63
C VAL A 19 -1.59 -8.76 2.07
N LEU A 20 -2.51 -7.99 1.48
CA LEU A 20 -2.67 -6.55 1.71
C LEU A 20 -3.15 -6.25 3.15
N ARG A 21 -4.11 -7.04 3.67
CA ARG A 21 -4.84 -6.74 4.91
C ARG A 21 -3.94 -6.29 6.06
N PRO A 22 -2.85 -7.00 6.41
CA PRO A 22 -1.97 -6.56 7.50
C PRO A 22 -1.14 -5.31 7.17
N MET A 23 -1.08 -4.89 5.91
CA MET A 23 -0.24 -3.78 5.44
C MET A 23 -1.06 -2.54 5.07
N ALA A 24 -2.37 -2.69 4.84
CA ALA A 24 -3.25 -1.69 4.26
C ALA A 24 -3.19 -0.33 4.99
N GLY A 25 -3.32 -0.33 6.32
CA GLY A 25 -3.33 0.91 7.08
C GLY A 25 -2.00 1.64 7.07
N MET A 26 -0.87 0.91 7.16
CA MET A 26 0.44 1.54 7.06
C MET A 26 0.74 2.04 5.65
N ALA A 27 0.23 1.40 4.60
CA ALA A 27 0.35 1.89 3.23
C ALA A 27 -0.36 3.24 3.06
N ILE A 28 -1.59 3.39 3.56
CA ILE A 28 -2.32 4.67 3.58
C ILE A 28 -1.58 5.71 4.44
N ALA A 29 -1.04 5.32 5.60
CA ALA A 29 -0.25 6.24 6.40
C ALA A 29 0.99 6.76 5.66
N LYS A 30 1.65 5.92 4.85
CA LYS A 30 2.77 6.29 3.97
C LYS A 30 2.34 7.22 2.83
N LYS A 31 1.15 7.00 2.24
CA LYS A 31 0.55 7.91 1.25
C LYS A 31 0.34 9.30 1.84
N PHE A 32 -0.24 9.40 3.04
CA PHE A 32 -0.40 10.67 3.73
C PHE A 32 0.95 11.31 4.12
N ALA A 33 1.95 10.51 4.52
CA ALA A 33 3.28 11.04 4.83
C ALA A 33 3.95 11.65 3.58
N LEU A 34 3.74 11.07 2.40
CA LEU A 34 4.20 11.65 1.15
C LEU A 34 3.45 12.96 0.86
N HIS A 35 2.13 12.96 0.98
CA HIS A 35 1.31 14.16 0.77
C HIS A 35 1.67 15.29 1.76
N ASP A 36 2.01 14.99 3.02
CA ASP A 36 2.47 16.01 3.98
C ASP A 36 3.76 16.72 3.53
N ILE A 37 4.56 16.09 2.67
CA ILE A 37 5.83 16.62 2.17
C ILE A 37 5.67 17.37 0.86
N VAL A 38 4.91 16.80 -0.09
CA VAL A 38 4.82 17.30 -1.46
C VAL A 38 3.50 18.02 -1.77
N GLY A 39 2.46 17.84 -0.93
CA GLY A 39 1.11 18.35 -1.23
C GLY A 39 0.47 17.62 -2.42
N ASP A 40 -0.41 18.34 -3.11
CA ASP A 40 -0.98 17.88 -4.38
C ASP A 40 0.07 18.07 -5.48
N VAL A 41 0.45 16.97 -6.15
CA VAL A 41 1.48 16.94 -7.19
C VAL A 41 0.83 17.25 -8.54
N GLU A 42 1.28 18.32 -9.20
CA GLU A 42 0.82 18.70 -10.54
C GLU A 42 1.65 18.04 -11.65
N THR A 43 2.96 17.89 -11.42
CA THR A 43 3.89 17.32 -12.40
C THR A 43 4.84 16.31 -11.77
N TRP A 44 5.22 15.30 -12.53
CA TRP A 44 6.23 14.36 -12.11
C TRP A 44 7.20 14.02 -13.25
N GLN A 45 8.43 13.70 -12.89
CA GLN A 45 9.46 13.24 -13.82
C GLN A 45 10.32 12.19 -13.14
N ALA A 46 10.63 11.10 -13.85
CA ALA A 46 11.53 10.05 -13.36
C ALA A 46 12.77 9.94 -14.26
N ASP A 47 13.95 10.01 -13.65
CA ASP A 47 15.21 9.61 -14.25
C ASP A 47 15.58 8.22 -13.72
N LEU A 48 15.36 7.20 -14.56
CA LEU A 48 15.57 5.80 -14.18
C LEU A 48 17.06 5.41 -14.16
N GLU A 49 17.93 6.15 -14.86
CA GLU A 49 19.39 5.91 -14.83
C GLU A 49 19.98 6.37 -13.51
N SER A 50 19.59 7.56 -13.06
CA SER A 50 20.03 8.16 -11.81
C SER A 50 19.20 7.71 -10.59
N ALA A 51 18.12 6.93 -10.79
CA ALA A 51 17.17 6.52 -9.78
C ALA A 51 16.57 7.71 -9.00
N VAL A 52 16.11 8.72 -9.72
CA VAL A 52 15.54 9.97 -9.18
C VAL A 52 14.09 10.12 -9.64
N LEU A 53 13.21 10.50 -8.71
CA LEU A 53 11.85 10.95 -8.98
C LEU A 53 11.71 12.41 -8.51
N LEU A 54 11.26 13.26 -9.40
CA LEU A 54 10.91 14.64 -9.11
C LEU A 54 9.38 14.75 -9.06
N LEU A 55 8.84 15.20 -7.95
CA LEU A 55 7.43 15.53 -7.75
C LEU A 55 7.34 17.04 -7.56
N ASP A 56 6.87 17.75 -8.58
CA ASP A 56 7.01 19.20 -8.72
C ASP A 56 8.47 19.64 -8.48
N GLU A 57 8.77 20.35 -7.40
CA GLU A 57 10.13 20.79 -7.04
C GLU A 57 10.82 19.84 -6.03
N THR A 58 10.14 18.77 -5.59
CA THR A 58 10.65 17.86 -4.55
C THR A 58 11.31 16.63 -5.16
N GLU A 59 12.61 16.50 -4.93
CA GLU A 59 13.40 15.36 -5.40
C GLU A 59 13.42 14.22 -4.38
N PHE A 60 13.23 12.96 -4.89
CA PHE A 60 13.43 11.71 -4.19
C PHE A 60 14.49 10.89 -4.92
N ARG A 61 15.49 10.40 -4.17
CA ARG A 61 16.61 9.60 -4.70
C ARG A 61 16.50 8.13 -4.27
N ASP A 62 17.26 7.26 -4.95
CA ASP A 62 17.26 5.81 -4.72
C ASP A 62 15.85 5.20 -4.83
N ILE A 63 15.06 5.73 -5.77
CA ILE A 63 13.73 5.19 -6.05
C ILE A 63 13.83 3.77 -6.60
N GLN A 64 12.74 3.00 -6.44
CA GLN A 64 12.62 1.66 -7.02
C GLN A 64 11.38 1.62 -7.90
N ILE A 65 11.49 1.17 -9.13
CA ILE A 65 10.33 0.85 -9.94
C ILE A 65 9.81 -0.54 -9.55
N ILE A 66 8.55 -0.60 -9.19
CA ILE A 66 7.88 -1.83 -8.77
C ILE A 66 7.30 -2.55 -9.99
N GLY A 67 6.61 -1.82 -10.83
CA GLY A 67 5.97 -2.32 -12.03
C GLY A 67 5.15 -1.24 -12.71
N THR A 68 4.45 -1.64 -13.77
CA THR A 68 3.59 -0.76 -14.57
C THR A 68 2.24 -1.43 -14.84
N TYR A 69 1.19 -0.64 -14.85
CA TYR A 69 -0.14 -1.03 -15.30
C TYR A 69 -0.43 -0.37 -16.65
N ALA A 70 -0.90 -1.13 -17.63
CA ALA A 70 -1.26 -0.63 -18.95
C ALA A 70 -2.77 -0.43 -19.05
N PHE A 71 -3.21 0.75 -19.52
CA PHE A 71 -4.63 1.06 -19.70
C PHE A 71 -5.28 0.27 -20.84
N ASP A 72 -4.51 0.01 -21.92
CA ASP A 72 -5.04 -0.58 -23.15
C ASP A 72 -5.54 -2.01 -22.97
N ASP A 73 -4.85 -2.80 -22.17
CA ASP A 73 -5.14 -4.23 -21.98
C ASP A 73 -5.47 -4.61 -20.51
N GLY A 74 -5.43 -3.66 -19.59
CA GLY A 74 -5.74 -3.91 -18.19
C GLY A 74 -4.76 -4.84 -17.49
N THR A 75 -3.49 -4.81 -17.89
CA THR A 75 -2.47 -5.71 -17.33
C THR A 75 -1.47 -5.00 -16.45
N TRP A 76 -1.07 -5.71 -15.37
CA TRP A 76 0.09 -5.38 -14.56
C TRP A 76 1.33 -6.10 -15.08
N LEU A 77 2.45 -5.40 -15.16
CA LEU A 77 3.77 -5.93 -15.47
C LEU A 77 4.76 -5.58 -14.34
N TRP A 78 5.28 -6.59 -13.66
CA TRP A 78 6.35 -6.38 -12.69
C TRP A 78 7.64 -5.88 -13.35
N ALA A 79 8.35 -4.95 -12.71
CA ALA A 79 9.61 -4.44 -13.24
C ALA A 79 10.69 -5.53 -13.40
N TRP A 80 10.73 -6.55 -12.51
CA TRP A 80 11.60 -7.72 -12.68
C TRP A 80 11.27 -8.56 -13.90
N GLY A 81 10.03 -8.52 -14.39
CA GLY A 81 9.54 -9.25 -15.57
C GLY A 81 9.69 -8.47 -16.88
N ASN A 82 10.02 -7.18 -16.82
CA ASN A 82 10.12 -6.34 -18.01
C ASN A 82 11.44 -6.60 -18.77
N GLN A 83 11.36 -7.49 -19.75
CA GLN A 83 12.51 -7.87 -20.60
C GLN A 83 12.79 -6.85 -21.73
N GLY A 84 11.86 -5.93 -21.98
CA GLY A 84 11.98 -4.92 -23.02
C GLY A 84 12.67 -3.63 -22.57
N SER A 85 12.88 -3.46 -21.27
CA SER A 85 13.55 -2.29 -20.70
C SER A 85 14.87 -2.71 -20.07
N ASP A 86 15.95 -2.05 -20.47
CA ASP A 86 17.28 -2.23 -19.86
C ASP A 86 17.35 -1.49 -18.51
N PHE A 87 16.45 -1.85 -17.59
CA PHE A 87 16.50 -1.28 -16.25
C PHE A 87 17.81 -1.64 -15.55
N ALA A 88 18.49 -0.65 -15.00
CA ALA A 88 19.63 -0.88 -14.14
C ALA A 88 19.22 -1.73 -12.92
N LYS A 89 20.06 -2.71 -12.52
CA LYS A 89 19.73 -3.67 -11.44
C LYS A 89 19.39 -3.00 -10.09
N ASN A 90 19.95 -1.83 -9.85
CA ASN A 90 19.71 -1.07 -8.62
C ASN A 90 18.28 -0.52 -8.52
N ILE A 91 17.62 -0.20 -9.65
CA ILE A 91 16.28 0.42 -9.65
C ILE A 91 15.15 -0.61 -9.58
N VAL A 92 15.42 -1.90 -9.83
CA VAL A 92 14.45 -3.01 -9.80
C VAL A 92 14.66 -3.98 -8.63
N ARG A 93 15.55 -3.64 -7.71
CA ARG A 93 15.90 -4.48 -6.55
C ARG A 93 14.68 -4.90 -5.74
N ASP A 94 13.78 -3.97 -5.48
CA ASP A 94 12.57 -4.21 -4.68
C ASP A 94 11.57 -5.10 -5.44
N SER A 95 11.44 -4.91 -6.75
CA SER A 95 10.61 -5.78 -7.58
C SER A 95 11.10 -7.23 -7.56
N PHE A 96 12.43 -7.48 -7.60
CA PHE A 96 12.99 -8.81 -7.39
C PHE A 96 12.80 -9.36 -5.97
N ALA A 97 12.81 -8.49 -4.96
CA ALA A 97 12.52 -8.89 -3.58
C ALA A 97 11.07 -9.39 -3.44
N LEU A 98 10.11 -8.75 -4.13
CA LEU A 98 8.71 -9.19 -4.20
C LEU A 98 8.58 -10.56 -4.87
N GLN A 99 9.27 -10.79 -6.00
CA GLN A 99 9.28 -12.09 -6.66
C GLN A 99 9.81 -13.19 -5.73
N ARG A 100 10.90 -12.91 -5.02
CA ARG A 100 11.48 -13.86 -4.05
C ARG A 100 10.52 -14.15 -2.92
N TYR A 101 9.90 -13.10 -2.33
CA TYR A 101 8.89 -13.25 -1.29
C TYR A 101 7.72 -14.11 -1.77
N GLY A 102 7.23 -13.89 -2.99
CA GLY A 102 6.18 -14.70 -3.61
C GLY A 102 6.56 -16.17 -3.72
N LYS A 103 7.79 -16.48 -4.15
CA LYS A 103 8.30 -17.86 -4.24
C LYS A 103 8.39 -18.54 -2.87
N GLU A 104 8.90 -17.82 -1.87
CA GLU A 104 9.10 -18.33 -0.51
C GLU A 104 7.77 -18.56 0.22
N ASN A 105 6.73 -17.80 -0.10
CA ASN A 105 5.42 -17.86 0.55
C ASN A 105 4.30 -18.49 -0.32
N GLY A 106 4.63 -18.97 -1.53
CA GLY A 106 3.66 -19.61 -2.42
C GLY A 106 2.61 -18.66 -2.99
N ILE A 107 2.93 -17.36 -3.13
CA ILE A 107 2.02 -16.32 -3.64
C ILE A 107 2.22 -16.20 -5.15
N ALA A 108 1.33 -16.80 -5.92
CA ALA A 108 1.46 -16.97 -7.36
C ALA A 108 1.58 -15.63 -8.10
N TRP A 109 0.70 -14.67 -7.84
CA TRP A 109 0.66 -13.39 -8.55
C TRP A 109 1.92 -12.53 -8.37
N LEU A 110 2.69 -12.71 -7.28
CA LEU A 110 4.00 -12.08 -7.10
C LEU A 110 5.10 -12.74 -7.94
N THR A 111 4.86 -13.94 -8.48
CA THR A 111 5.83 -14.71 -9.26
C THR A 111 5.49 -14.79 -10.75
N GLU A 112 4.30 -14.41 -11.13
CA GLU A 112 3.88 -14.27 -12.52
C GLU A 112 4.36 -12.95 -13.08
N ARG A 113 4.93 -12.99 -14.28
CA ARG A 113 5.49 -11.80 -14.93
C ARG A 113 4.46 -10.70 -15.15
N THR A 114 3.27 -11.11 -15.60
CA THR A 114 2.12 -10.23 -15.89
C THR A 114 0.84 -10.91 -15.44
N PHE A 115 -0.16 -10.12 -15.09
CA PHE A 115 -1.50 -10.61 -14.80
C PHE A 115 -2.54 -9.51 -15.07
N GLU A 116 -3.79 -9.91 -15.30
CA GLU A 116 -4.91 -8.97 -15.43
C GLU A 116 -5.20 -8.32 -14.09
N LEU A 117 -5.39 -7.00 -14.11
CA LEU A 117 -5.67 -6.21 -12.92
C LEU A 117 -6.64 -5.08 -13.31
N LYS A 118 -7.53 -4.71 -12.41
CA LYS A 118 -8.31 -3.49 -12.58
C LYS A 118 -7.49 -2.28 -12.18
N GLN A 119 -7.72 -1.14 -12.81
CA GLN A 119 -7.04 0.10 -12.47
C GLN A 119 -7.19 0.46 -10.99
N ASP A 120 -8.37 0.26 -10.42
CA ASP A 120 -8.67 0.55 -9.02
C ASP A 120 -7.87 -0.31 -8.03
N ASP A 121 -7.38 -1.48 -8.46
CA ASP A 121 -6.60 -2.40 -7.63
C ASP A 121 -5.08 -2.14 -7.71
N VAL A 122 -4.61 -1.22 -8.57
CA VAL A 122 -3.17 -0.88 -8.70
C VAL A 122 -2.60 -0.35 -7.39
N GLU A 123 -3.36 0.44 -6.65
CA GLU A 123 -2.92 0.95 -5.35
C GLU A 123 -2.78 -0.17 -4.30
N ALA A 124 -3.59 -1.23 -4.39
CA ALA A 124 -3.45 -2.41 -3.53
C ALA A 124 -2.13 -3.15 -3.80
N VAL A 125 -1.74 -3.29 -5.07
CA VAL A 125 -0.44 -3.87 -5.46
C VAL A 125 0.71 -3.01 -4.95
N ALA A 126 0.62 -1.67 -5.06
CA ALA A 126 1.62 -0.74 -4.53
C ALA A 126 1.74 -0.84 -3.01
N ALA A 127 0.61 -0.93 -2.30
CA ALA A 127 0.55 -1.08 -0.85
C ALA A 127 1.22 -2.37 -0.36
N VAL A 128 0.95 -3.50 -1.03
CA VAL A 128 1.64 -4.78 -0.76
C VAL A 128 3.14 -4.65 -1.02
N ALA A 129 3.53 -4.02 -2.14
CA ALA A 129 4.93 -3.85 -2.49
C ALA A 129 5.70 -3.10 -1.42
N VAL A 130 5.19 -1.95 -0.94
CA VAL A 130 5.88 -1.15 0.10
C VAL A 130 5.76 -1.77 1.50
N GLY A 131 4.77 -2.62 1.73
CA GLY A 131 4.67 -3.42 2.95
C GLY A 131 5.76 -4.48 3.03
N ILE A 132 5.91 -5.29 1.99
CA ILE A 132 6.91 -6.37 1.92
C ILE A 132 8.33 -5.81 1.88
N THR A 133 8.59 -4.80 1.05
CA THR A 133 9.94 -4.24 0.85
C THR A 133 10.36 -3.25 1.93
N GLN A 134 9.45 -2.91 2.83
CA GLN A 134 9.66 -1.93 3.90
C GLN A 134 10.11 -0.56 3.37
N ALA A 135 9.62 -0.18 2.18
CA ALA A 135 9.82 1.16 1.67
C ALA A 135 9.07 2.20 2.52
N ASP A 136 9.54 3.44 2.52
CA ASP A 136 9.01 4.50 3.37
C ASP A 136 7.76 5.17 2.79
N GLY A 137 7.57 5.05 1.45
CA GLY A 137 6.43 5.57 0.72
C GLY A 137 6.32 4.95 -0.66
N TYR A 138 5.29 5.34 -1.40
CA TYR A 138 5.10 4.99 -2.80
C TYR A 138 4.44 6.15 -3.54
N TYR A 139 4.62 6.17 -4.85
CA TYR A 139 3.98 7.11 -5.76
C TYR A 139 3.42 6.38 -6.98
N LEU A 140 2.16 6.68 -7.31
CA LEU A 140 1.49 6.21 -8.52
C LEU A 140 1.65 7.28 -9.60
N ALA A 141 2.53 7.05 -10.54
CA ALA A 141 2.86 7.97 -11.62
C ALA A 141 1.95 7.71 -12.84
N PHE A 142 0.88 8.48 -12.94
CA PHE A 142 -0.05 8.40 -14.06
C PHE A 142 0.56 9.03 -15.32
N HIS A 143 0.39 8.35 -16.46
CA HIS A 143 0.78 8.83 -17.78
C HIS A 143 -0.22 8.33 -18.84
N ASP A 144 -0.09 8.79 -20.08
CA ASP A 144 -1.09 8.51 -21.13
C ASP A 144 -1.36 7.02 -21.39
N ALA A 145 -0.35 6.15 -21.21
CA ALA A 145 -0.49 4.72 -21.49
C ALA A 145 -0.76 3.86 -20.24
N GLY A 146 -0.69 4.44 -19.01
CA GLY A 146 -0.85 3.63 -17.81
C GLY A 146 -0.40 4.29 -16.51
N ILE A 147 0.00 3.46 -15.57
CA ILE A 147 0.47 3.88 -14.24
C ILE A 147 1.80 3.17 -13.95
N ALA A 148 2.85 3.93 -13.68
CA ALA A 148 4.08 3.38 -13.11
C ALA A 148 4.04 3.50 -11.57
N VAL A 149 4.52 2.48 -10.85
CA VAL A 149 4.57 2.48 -9.39
C VAL A 149 6.00 2.56 -8.93
N PHE A 150 6.29 3.60 -8.14
CA PHE A 150 7.60 3.82 -7.53
C PHE A 150 7.52 3.62 -6.02
N ALA A 151 8.45 2.85 -5.46
CA ALA A 151 8.70 2.80 -4.03
C ALA A 151 9.80 3.79 -3.65
N LEU A 152 9.59 4.48 -2.54
CA LEU A 152 10.42 5.60 -2.07
C LEU A 152 11.08 5.25 -0.74
N ARG A 153 12.36 5.63 -0.60
CA ARG A 153 13.10 5.58 0.67
C ARG A 153 13.68 6.94 0.95
N ASP A 154 13.11 7.62 1.95
CA ASP A 154 13.51 8.98 2.27
C ASP A 154 13.36 9.24 3.78
N PRO A 155 14.39 9.80 4.45
CA PRO A 155 14.31 10.12 5.87
C PRO A 155 13.16 11.06 6.24
N ARG A 156 12.73 11.95 5.33
CA ARG A 156 11.58 12.85 5.54
C ARG A 156 10.29 12.07 5.70
N LEU A 157 10.09 11.02 4.88
CA LEU A 157 8.92 10.11 4.98
C LEU A 157 8.91 9.38 6.32
N LYS A 158 10.07 8.83 6.75
CA LYS A 158 10.19 8.19 8.07
C LYS A 158 9.86 9.15 9.20
N GLN A 159 10.31 10.39 9.11
CA GLN A 159 10.02 11.42 10.10
C GLN A 159 8.52 11.75 10.15
N ALA A 160 7.87 11.92 8.98
CA ALA A 160 6.44 12.19 8.89
C ALA A 160 5.61 11.04 9.46
N LEU A 161 5.98 9.78 9.19
CA LEU A 161 5.34 8.59 9.76
C LEU A 161 5.53 8.47 11.27
N SER A 162 6.73 8.82 11.78
CA SER A 162 7.05 8.74 13.21
C SER A 162 6.46 9.90 14.01
N ALA A 163 5.98 10.95 13.35
CA ALA A 163 5.34 12.08 14.01
C ALA A 163 4.17 11.57 14.88
N LYS A 164 4.23 11.87 16.18
CA LYS A 164 3.22 11.46 17.17
C LYS A 164 1.94 12.28 16.96
N ASN A 165 1.35 12.19 15.78
CA ASN A 165 0.05 12.83 15.51
C ASN A 165 -1.07 11.85 15.84
N PRO A 166 -1.76 12.00 16.99
CA PRO A 166 -2.86 11.11 17.36
C PRO A 166 -4.03 11.21 16.38
N ALA A 167 -4.18 12.32 15.66
CA ALA A 167 -5.21 12.50 14.65
C ALA A 167 -4.94 11.71 13.36
N ARG A 168 -3.69 11.20 13.12
CA ARG A 168 -3.39 10.44 11.90
C ARG A 168 -4.32 9.24 11.71
N ALA A 169 -4.63 8.50 12.77
CA ALA A 169 -5.49 7.32 12.68
C ALA A 169 -6.93 7.67 12.28
N THR A 170 -7.42 8.89 12.61
CA THR A 170 -8.79 9.30 12.25
C THR A 170 -8.96 9.61 10.76
N VAL A 171 -7.88 9.79 10.03
CA VAL A 171 -7.90 9.95 8.56
C VAL A 171 -7.46 8.67 7.85
N VAL A 172 -6.49 7.94 8.39
CA VAL A 172 -6.00 6.68 7.80
C VAL A 172 -7.07 5.59 7.77
N ILE A 173 -7.83 5.41 8.87
CA ILE A 173 -8.80 4.32 8.96
C ILE A 173 -9.93 4.48 7.94
N PRO A 174 -10.63 5.62 7.83
CA PRO A 174 -11.64 5.81 6.81
C PRO A 174 -11.08 5.71 5.38
N GLU A 175 -9.92 6.30 5.11
CA GLU A 175 -9.28 6.22 3.79
C GLU A 175 -8.92 4.77 3.42
N MET A 176 -8.37 4.00 4.35
CA MET A 176 -8.02 2.59 4.12
C MET A 176 -9.24 1.76 3.71
N VAL A 177 -10.37 1.91 4.38
CA VAL A 177 -11.58 1.14 4.07
C VAL A 177 -12.29 1.66 2.82
N ALA A 178 -12.05 2.90 2.42
CA ALA A 178 -12.56 3.47 1.18
C ALA A 178 -11.72 3.08 -0.04
N THR A 179 -10.38 2.99 0.14
CA THR A 179 -9.44 2.72 -0.95
C THR A 179 -9.36 1.24 -1.29
N PHE A 180 -9.38 0.35 -0.28
CA PHE A 180 -9.09 -1.06 -0.47
C PHE A 180 -10.31 -1.95 -0.30
N VAL A 181 -10.41 -2.98 -1.15
CA VAL A 181 -11.34 -4.10 -0.90
C VAL A 181 -10.77 -4.95 0.24
N LEU A 182 -11.42 -4.88 1.40
CA LEU A 182 -11.03 -5.61 2.61
C LEU A 182 -12.24 -6.34 3.19
N TYR A 183 -12.18 -7.67 3.24
CA TYR A 183 -13.28 -8.50 3.74
C TYR A 183 -13.36 -8.55 5.27
N ARG A 184 -12.23 -8.29 5.95
CA ARG A 184 -12.13 -8.26 7.41
C ARG A 184 -11.52 -6.93 7.85
N GLN A 185 -12.26 -5.85 7.64
CA GLN A 185 -11.80 -4.49 7.91
C GLN A 185 -11.36 -4.29 9.36
N HIS A 186 -12.04 -4.95 10.33
CA HIS A 186 -11.65 -4.90 11.73
C HIS A 186 -10.23 -5.47 11.99
N GLU A 187 -9.81 -6.52 11.26
CA GLU A 187 -8.46 -7.06 11.38
C GLU A 187 -7.41 -6.06 10.83
N ALA A 188 -7.69 -5.46 9.66
CA ALA A 188 -6.82 -4.46 9.07
C ALA A 188 -6.65 -3.22 9.97
N VAL A 189 -7.76 -2.74 10.56
CA VAL A 189 -7.74 -1.61 11.50
C VAL A 189 -6.96 -1.97 12.76
N ALA A 190 -7.19 -3.16 13.35
CA ALA A 190 -6.47 -3.60 14.52
C ALA A 190 -4.96 -3.67 14.27
N GLU A 191 -4.57 -4.22 13.12
CA GLU A 191 -3.16 -4.36 12.75
C GLU A 191 -2.51 -3.00 12.53
N TYR A 192 -3.18 -2.10 11.80
CA TYR A 192 -2.71 -0.72 11.64
C TYR A 192 -2.49 -0.03 12.98
N LEU A 193 -3.45 -0.11 13.90
CA LEU A 193 -3.36 0.53 15.20
C LEU A 193 -2.19 -0.02 16.04
N ARG A 194 -1.95 -1.35 16.00
CA ARG A 194 -0.77 -1.96 16.66
C ARG A 194 0.54 -1.43 16.07
N GLN A 195 0.66 -1.43 14.74
CA GLN A 195 1.85 -0.92 14.03
C GLN A 195 2.06 0.58 14.28
N ALA A 196 0.98 1.35 14.42
CA ALA A 196 1.02 2.75 14.79
C ALA A 196 1.31 2.99 16.30
N GLY A 197 1.53 1.94 17.08
CA GLY A 197 1.93 2.01 18.48
C GLY A 197 0.78 2.22 19.47
N TYR A 198 -0.44 1.89 19.08
CA TYR A 198 -1.58 1.88 20.01
C TYR A 198 -1.63 0.55 20.77
N GLN A 199 -1.99 0.63 22.05
CA GLN A 199 -2.49 -0.53 22.80
C GLN A 199 -3.96 -0.70 22.45
N ILE A 200 -4.36 -1.92 22.06
CA ILE A 200 -5.73 -2.17 21.63
C ILE A 200 -6.41 -3.21 22.51
N GLU A 201 -7.69 -3.00 22.74
CA GLU A 201 -8.63 -3.95 23.32
C GLU A 201 -9.74 -4.22 22.29
N GLN A 202 -10.09 -5.49 22.11
CA GLN A 202 -11.17 -5.89 21.21
C GLN A 202 -12.29 -6.51 22.04
N SER A 203 -13.52 -6.19 21.66
CA SER A 203 -14.74 -6.81 22.19
C SER A 203 -15.56 -7.36 21.03
N GLU A 204 -16.17 -8.51 21.23
CA GLU A 204 -17.05 -9.14 20.26
C GLU A 204 -18.37 -9.53 20.92
N ASN A 205 -19.48 -9.14 20.29
CA ASN A 205 -20.82 -9.47 20.73
C ASN A 205 -21.67 -9.80 19.49
N GLY A 206 -21.74 -11.07 19.16
CA GLY A 206 -22.41 -11.57 17.96
C GLY A 206 -21.76 -11.02 16.70
N LYS A 207 -22.48 -10.22 15.92
CA LYS A 207 -21.98 -9.58 14.70
C LYS A 207 -21.24 -8.25 14.92
N HIS A 208 -21.27 -7.73 16.14
CA HIS A 208 -20.65 -6.46 16.49
C HIS A 208 -19.26 -6.67 17.05
N ILE A 209 -18.29 -5.95 16.51
CA ILE A 209 -16.90 -5.94 16.97
C ILE A 209 -16.54 -4.49 17.32
N GLY A 210 -16.04 -4.27 18.53
CA GLY A 210 -15.52 -2.98 18.99
C GLY A 210 -14.01 -3.06 19.16
N ILE A 211 -13.29 -2.02 18.74
CA ILE A 211 -11.86 -1.83 19.00
C ILE A 211 -11.70 -0.55 19.78
N THR A 212 -11.14 -0.64 20.99
CA THR A 212 -10.67 0.51 21.76
C THR A 212 -9.15 0.56 21.68
N ALA A 213 -8.60 1.68 21.24
CA ALA A 213 -7.17 1.86 21.06
C ALA A 213 -6.66 3.07 21.86
N GLN A 214 -5.58 2.90 22.60
CA GLN A 214 -5.01 3.93 23.47
C GLN A 214 -3.56 4.20 23.13
N ARG A 215 -3.20 5.47 23.02
CA ARG A 215 -1.83 5.93 22.80
C ARG A 215 -1.63 7.33 23.36
N ASN A 216 -0.65 7.50 24.26
CA ASN A 216 -0.29 8.82 24.82
C ASN A 216 -1.49 9.61 25.38
N GLY A 217 -2.40 8.95 26.09
CA GLY A 217 -3.61 9.56 26.66
C GLY A 217 -4.76 9.82 25.69
N SER A 218 -4.55 9.64 24.40
CA SER A 218 -5.61 9.67 23.38
C SER A 218 -6.29 8.31 23.28
N VAL A 219 -7.61 8.32 23.10
CA VAL A 219 -8.44 7.12 22.96
C VAL A 219 -9.19 7.17 21.64
N LEU A 220 -9.08 6.09 20.85
CA LEU A 220 -9.86 5.84 19.64
C LEU A 220 -10.81 4.68 19.89
N LYS A 221 -12.03 4.78 19.35
CA LYS A 221 -12.97 3.65 19.33
C LYS A 221 -13.47 3.48 17.90
N ALA A 222 -13.34 2.27 17.39
CA ALA A 222 -13.84 1.88 16.08
C ALA A 222 -14.86 0.74 16.25
N ASP A 223 -15.99 0.87 15.58
CA ASP A 223 -17.09 -0.07 15.63
C ASP A 223 -17.30 -0.72 14.26
N PHE A 224 -17.57 -2.04 14.28
CA PHE A 224 -17.75 -2.86 13.08
C PHE A 224 -19.01 -3.73 13.22
N GLU A 225 -19.67 -3.98 12.12
CA GLU A 225 -20.76 -4.97 12.00
C GLU A 225 -20.43 -5.99 10.93
N ASN A 226 -20.46 -7.27 11.28
CA ASN A 226 -20.04 -8.39 10.42
C ASN A 226 -18.59 -8.22 9.87
N GLY A 227 -17.70 -7.56 10.62
CA GLY A 227 -16.33 -7.28 10.23
C GLY A 227 -16.13 -6.00 9.39
N PHE A 228 -17.22 -5.33 8.99
CA PHE A 228 -17.17 -4.10 8.20
C PHE A 228 -17.28 -2.85 9.08
N PHE A 229 -16.49 -1.87 8.76
CA PHE A 229 -16.40 -0.58 9.46
C PHE A 229 -17.73 0.17 9.47
N ARG A 230 -18.09 0.75 10.62
CA ARG A 230 -19.31 1.52 10.83
C ARG A 230 -19.05 2.92 11.35
N ASP A 231 -18.24 3.04 12.38
CA ASP A 231 -18.00 4.31 13.05
C ASP A 231 -16.60 4.40 13.65
N LEU A 232 -16.10 5.62 13.77
CA LEU A 232 -14.84 5.95 14.43
C LEU A 232 -15.02 7.20 15.30
N SER A 233 -14.77 7.07 16.58
CA SER A 233 -14.72 8.20 17.49
C SER A 233 -13.34 8.35 18.11
N ALA A 234 -12.97 9.59 18.46
CA ALA A 234 -11.68 9.90 19.03
C ALA A 234 -11.78 10.93 20.15
N GLN A 235 -11.11 10.66 21.25
CA GLN A 235 -10.84 11.62 22.32
C GLN A 235 -9.35 11.89 22.33
N MET A 236 -8.96 13.11 21.92
CA MET A 236 -7.56 13.51 21.83
C MET A 236 -7.15 14.25 23.10
N GLN A 237 -6.05 13.82 23.71
CA GLN A 237 -5.42 14.61 24.76
C GLN A 237 -4.73 15.83 24.10
N LYS A 238 -5.00 17.04 24.66
CA LYS A 238 -4.38 18.29 24.20
C LYS A 238 -2.93 18.40 24.65
#